data_d8c2eff8051c69b402adfc1699f36fac
#
_entry.id   d8c2eff8051c69b402adfc1699f36fac
#
_cell.length_a   1.000
_cell.length_b   1.000
_cell.length_c   1.000
_cell.angle_alpha   90.00
_cell.angle_beta   90.00
_cell.angle_gamma   90.00
#
_symmetry.space_group_name_H-M   'P 1'
#
loop_
_entity.id
_entity.type
_entity.pdbx_description
1 polymer ?
#
loop_
_entity_poly.entity_id
_entity_poly.type
_entity_poly.pdbx_seq_one_letter_code
_entity_poly.pdbx_strand_id
1 'polypeptide(L)'
;MAKTNIATVAPAEQELFNKQEAFFLKFRKQILIAVAALIIVVGGWAAYSNLIAGPREEKASTALAKAQEMFGQGEFQKALNGDKTTEGFLAVAENYGGTDAANLARAYAGLCYANMAKWKEAVTYLEDFSAREDMMISPAVTGALANAYANTGDIDKAISTFKKAADMADSKAEDEVNNSLSPSYLISAARLLESQNKKSEALEIYKEVKEKYVNSASSQDIDKYIERVSE
;
A
#
# COMPACT_ATOMS: atom_id res chain seq x y z
N MET A 1 -34.34 46.25 -42.81
CA MET A 1 -33.14 45.49 -43.29
C MET A 1 -32.06 45.57 -42.25
N ALA A 2 -31.90 44.53 -41.53
CA ALA A 2 -30.86 44.41 -40.48
C ALA A 2 -29.56 43.95 -41.16
N LYS A 3 -28.53 44.79 -41.12
CA LYS A 3 -27.17 44.40 -41.55
C LYS A 3 -26.54 43.53 -40.47
N THR A 4 -26.37 42.26 -40.78
CA THR A 4 -25.59 41.33 -39.95
C THR A 4 -24.11 41.77 -40.01
N ASN A 5 -23.59 42.27 -38.90
CA ASN A 5 -22.16 42.53 -38.72
C ASN A 5 -21.43 41.17 -38.63
N ILE A 6 -20.76 40.80 -39.72
CA ILE A 6 -19.79 39.71 -39.70
C ILE A 6 -18.54 40.30 -39.04
N ALA A 7 -18.25 39.85 -37.79
CA ALA A 7 -17.03 40.22 -37.11
C ALA A 7 -15.84 39.68 -37.92
N THR A 8 -15.04 40.59 -38.49
CA THR A 8 -13.79 40.28 -39.18
C THR A 8 -12.78 39.88 -38.09
N VAL A 9 -12.36 38.60 -38.11
CA VAL A 9 -11.30 38.04 -37.24
C VAL A 9 -10.01 38.85 -37.50
N ALA A 10 -9.31 39.20 -36.43
CA ALA A 10 -8.08 40.00 -36.50
C ALA A 10 -7.01 39.28 -37.36
N PRO A 11 -6.19 40.01 -38.13
CA PRO A 11 -5.20 39.43 -39.06
C PRO A 11 -4.24 38.45 -38.38
N ALA A 12 -3.88 38.66 -37.11
CA ALA A 12 -3.01 37.77 -36.31
C ALA A 12 -3.68 36.41 -35.97
N GLU A 13 -4.97 36.41 -35.73
CA GLU A 13 -5.74 35.20 -35.49
C GLU A 13 -5.89 34.37 -36.76
N GLN A 14 -6.06 35.02 -37.88
CA GLN A 14 -6.17 34.39 -39.19
C GLN A 14 -4.84 33.75 -39.63
N GLU A 15 -3.70 34.36 -39.27
CA GLU A 15 -2.36 33.78 -39.52
C GLU A 15 -2.08 32.58 -38.65
N LEU A 16 -2.52 32.57 -37.38
CA LEU A 16 -2.44 31.43 -36.48
C LEU A 16 -3.31 30.26 -36.98
N PHE A 17 -4.54 30.53 -37.41
CA PHE A 17 -5.43 29.53 -38.02
C PHE A 17 -4.81 28.89 -39.27
N ASN A 18 -4.26 29.68 -40.16
CA ASN A 18 -3.62 29.17 -41.37
C ASN A 18 -2.37 28.32 -41.10
N LYS A 19 -1.58 28.66 -40.06
CA LYS A 19 -0.42 27.85 -39.62
C LYS A 19 -0.85 26.54 -39.02
N GLN A 20 -1.92 26.55 -38.21
CA GLN A 20 -2.47 25.32 -37.62
C GLN A 20 -3.06 24.39 -38.69
N GLU A 21 -3.82 24.95 -39.64
CA GLU A 21 -4.41 24.18 -40.72
C GLU A 21 -3.33 23.56 -41.63
N ALA A 22 -2.28 24.32 -41.97
CA ALA A 22 -1.14 23.82 -42.72
C ALA A 22 -0.38 22.70 -41.99
N PHE A 23 -0.23 22.80 -40.65
CA PHE A 23 0.35 21.73 -39.81
C PHE A 23 -0.50 20.48 -39.85
N PHE A 24 -1.83 20.58 -39.64
CA PHE A 24 -2.74 19.45 -39.69
C PHE A 24 -2.76 18.78 -41.05
N LEU A 25 -2.78 19.53 -42.14
CA LEU A 25 -2.75 19.00 -43.50
C LEU A 25 -1.43 18.27 -43.79
N LYS A 26 -0.30 18.83 -43.36
CA LYS A 26 1.02 18.23 -43.53
C LYS A 26 1.18 16.92 -42.78
N PHE A 27 0.68 16.82 -41.54
CA PHE A 27 0.85 15.69 -40.66
C PHE A 27 -0.39 14.80 -40.53
N ARG A 28 -1.46 15.01 -41.29
CA ARG A 28 -2.74 14.32 -41.15
C ARG A 28 -2.63 12.79 -41.10
N LYS A 29 -1.75 12.20 -41.92
CA LYS A 29 -1.55 10.73 -41.94
C LYS A 29 -0.92 10.26 -40.64
N GLN A 30 0.09 10.97 -40.15
CA GLN A 30 0.77 10.62 -38.91
C GLN A 30 -0.15 10.80 -37.69
N ILE A 31 -0.95 11.87 -37.68
CA ILE A 31 -1.95 12.11 -36.64
C ILE A 31 -3.02 11.00 -36.66
N LEU A 32 -3.53 10.61 -37.83
CA LEU A 32 -4.49 9.50 -37.93
C LEU A 32 -3.91 8.18 -37.47
N ILE A 33 -2.65 7.88 -37.80
CA ILE A 33 -1.97 6.66 -37.32
C ILE A 33 -1.79 6.72 -35.80
N ALA A 34 -1.37 7.86 -35.25
CA ALA A 34 -1.20 8.04 -33.81
C ALA A 34 -2.54 7.88 -33.06
N VAL A 35 -3.61 8.46 -33.56
CA VAL A 35 -4.96 8.34 -32.99
C VAL A 35 -5.46 6.90 -33.09
N ALA A 36 -5.27 6.23 -34.22
CA ALA A 36 -5.64 4.82 -34.37
C ALA A 36 -4.86 3.92 -33.41
N ALA A 37 -3.54 4.14 -33.25
CA ALA A 37 -2.72 3.42 -32.28
C ALA A 37 -3.20 3.66 -30.84
N LEU A 38 -3.54 4.90 -30.49
CA LEU A 38 -4.09 5.23 -29.17
C LEU A 38 -5.42 4.52 -28.91
N ILE A 39 -6.32 4.49 -29.89
CA ILE A 39 -7.62 3.79 -29.79
C ILE A 39 -7.39 2.29 -29.57
N ILE A 40 -6.43 1.67 -30.29
CA ILE A 40 -6.12 0.25 -30.13
C ILE A 40 -5.57 -0.04 -28.71
N VAL A 41 -4.67 0.81 -28.21
CA VAL A 41 -4.11 0.67 -26.87
C VAL A 41 -5.18 0.83 -25.80
N VAL A 42 -5.96 1.90 -25.86
CA VAL A 42 -7.04 2.18 -24.88
C VAL A 42 -8.15 1.13 -24.97
N GLY A 43 -8.58 0.79 -26.18
CA GLY A 43 -9.60 -0.26 -26.40
C GLY A 43 -9.12 -1.64 -25.97
N GLY A 44 -7.88 -1.99 -26.28
CA GLY A 44 -7.26 -3.24 -25.85
C GLY A 44 -7.13 -3.31 -24.33
N TRP A 45 -6.70 -2.22 -23.69
CA TRP A 45 -6.64 -2.14 -22.23
C TRP A 45 -8.03 -2.27 -21.58
N ALA A 46 -9.04 -1.57 -22.11
CA ALA A 46 -10.41 -1.64 -21.61
C ALA A 46 -11.01 -3.06 -21.78
N ALA A 47 -10.76 -3.71 -22.92
CA ALA A 47 -11.20 -5.08 -23.16
C ALA A 47 -10.52 -6.05 -22.18
N TYR A 48 -9.20 -5.95 -22.01
CA TYR A 48 -8.47 -6.76 -21.02
C TYR A 48 -8.98 -6.54 -19.58
N SER A 49 -9.17 -5.29 -19.18
CA SER A 49 -9.65 -4.95 -17.84
C SER A 49 -11.04 -5.53 -17.55
N ASN A 50 -11.99 -5.40 -18.50
CA ASN A 50 -13.37 -5.84 -18.28
C ASN A 50 -13.61 -7.34 -18.52
N LEU A 51 -12.88 -7.95 -19.44
CA LEU A 51 -13.13 -9.35 -19.83
C LEU A 51 -12.24 -10.36 -19.12
N ILE A 52 -11.07 -9.93 -18.64
CA ILE A 52 -10.07 -10.83 -18.05
C ILE A 52 -9.74 -10.41 -16.61
N ALA A 53 -9.24 -9.19 -16.40
CA ALA A 53 -8.74 -8.77 -15.10
C ALA A 53 -9.87 -8.63 -14.07
N GLY A 54 -10.99 -7.99 -14.43
CA GLY A 54 -12.15 -7.82 -13.53
C GLY A 54 -12.73 -9.13 -13.04
N PRO A 55 -13.16 -10.06 -13.93
CA PRO A 55 -13.67 -11.37 -13.49
C PRO A 55 -12.66 -12.22 -12.72
N ARG A 56 -11.37 -12.07 -12.99
CA ARG A 56 -10.30 -12.74 -12.24
C ARG A 56 -10.16 -12.18 -10.83
N GLU A 57 -10.21 -10.84 -10.67
CA GLU A 57 -10.22 -10.17 -9.37
C GLU A 57 -11.44 -10.56 -8.53
N GLU A 58 -12.64 -10.63 -9.13
CA GLU A 58 -13.88 -11.02 -8.44
C GLU A 58 -13.78 -12.45 -7.86
N LYS A 59 -13.28 -13.40 -8.67
CA LYS A 59 -13.05 -14.77 -8.21
C LYS A 59 -12.01 -14.82 -7.09
N ALA A 60 -10.90 -14.12 -7.24
CA ALA A 60 -9.85 -14.04 -6.25
C ALA A 60 -10.34 -13.44 -4.92
N SER A 61 -11.12 -12.35 -4.99
CA SER A 61 -11.72 -11.71 -3.82
C SER A 61 -12.72 -12.61 -3.10
N THR A 62 -13.51 -13.38 -3.86
CA THR A 62 -14.44 -14.36 -3.27
C THR A 62 -13.69 -15.49 -2.56
N ALA A 63 -12.62 -16.01 -3.15
CA ALA A 63 -11.79 -17.04 -2.52
C ALA A 63 -11.07 -16.49 -1.28
N LEU A 64 -10.51 -15.28 -1.38
CA LEU A 64 -9.88 -14.57 -0.27
C LEU A 64 -10.82 -14.41 0.93
N ALA A 65 -12.07 -13.95 0.69
CA ALA A 65 -13.04 -13.72 1.76
C ALA A 65 -13.33 -15.01 2.55
N LYS A 66 -13.45 -16.16 1.89
CA LYS A 66 -13.65 -17.46 2.57
C LYS A 66 -12.45 -17.85 3.44
N ALA A 67 -11.22 -17.61 2.97
CA ALA A 67 -10.03 -17.85 3.77
C ALA A 67 -9.94 -16.87 4.96
N GLN A 68 -10.38 -15.63 4.80
CA GLN A 68 -10.45 -14.64 5.88
C GLN A 68 -11.44 -15.03 6.98
N GLU A 69 -12.55 -15.69 6.65
CA GLU A 69 -13.47 -16.23 7.66
C GLU A 69 -12.78 -17.25 8.57
N MET A 70 -11.99 -18.17 7.99
CA MET A 70 -11.21 -19.14 8.77
C MET A 70 -10.13 -18.45 9.62
N PHE A 71 -9.49 -17.43 9.08
CA PHE A 71 -8.52 -16.62 9.80
C PHE A 71 -9.16 -15.92 11.01
N GLY A 72 -10.33 -15.31 10.83
CA GLY A 72 -11.11 -14.67 11.90
C GLY A 72 -11.56 -15.62 13.00
N GLN A 73 -11.71 -16.91 12.70
CA GLN A 73 -12.00 -18.00 13.65
C GLN A 73 -10.75 -18.52 14.37
N GLY A 74 -9.55 -18.03 14.01
CA GLY A 74 -8.27 -18.50 14.55
C GLY A 74 -7.79 -19.83 13.95
N GLU A 75 -8.45 -20.34 12.90
CA GLU A 75 -8.08 -21.57 12.19
C GLU A 75 -6.92 -21.31 11.20
N PHE A 76 -5.79 -20.77 11.69
CA PHE A 76 -4.70 -20.26 10.86
C PHE A 76 -4.13 -21.30 9.88
N GLN A 77 -3.99 -22.56 10.29
CA GLN A 77 -3.49 -23.61 9.41
C GLN A 77 -4.47 -23.90 8.26
N LYS A 78 -5.77 -23.85 8.53
CA LYS A 78 -6.83 -24.07 7.56
C LYS A 78 -7.01 -22.85 6.66
N ALA A 79 -6.98 -21.63 7.22
CA ALA A 79 -6.97 -20.40 6.45
C ALA A 79 -5.80 -20.35 5.47
N LEU A 80 -4.63 -20.83 5.87
CA LEU A 80 -3.42 -20.88 5.06
C LEU A 80 -3.54 -21.85 3.88
N ASN A 81 -3.95 -23.10 4.15
CA ASN A 81 -3.91 -24.19 3.17
C ASN A 81 -5.25 -24.44 2.46
N GLY A 82 -6.34 -23.95 3.04
CA GLY A 82 -7.69 -24.30 2.59
C GLY A 82 -8.16 -25.68 3.08
N ASP A 83 -9.29 -26.10 2.55
CA ASP A 83 -9.86 -27.42 2.73
C ASP A 83 -10.40 -27.97 1.39
N LYS A 84 -11.23 -29.04 1.45
CA LYS A 84 -11.79 -29.68 0.22
C LYS A 84 -12.69 -28.76 -0.61
N THR A 85 -13.19 -27.68 -0.02
CA THR A 85 -14.22 -26.80 -0.61
C THR A 85 -13.77 -25.35 -0.74
N THR A 86 -12.69 -24.98 -0.05
CA THR A 86 -12.25 -23.58 0.06
C THR A 86 -10.75 -23.50 -0.17
N GLU A 87 -10.35 -22.61 -1.09
CA GLU A 87 -8.94 -22.26 -1.29
C GLU A 87 -8.43 -21.50 -0.09
N GLY A 88 -7.25 -21.87 0.41
CA GLY A 88 -6.53 -21.11 1.44
C GLY A 88 -5.71 -19.99 0.83
N PHE A 89 -5.12 -19.14 1.68
CA PHE A 89 -4.36 -17.98 1.24
C PHE A 89 -3.21 -18.33 0.28
N LEU A 90 -2.54 -19.48 0.46
CA LEU A 90 -1.47 -19.92 -0.43
C LEU A 90 -1.98 -20.16 -1.85
N ALA A 91 -3.10 -20.85 -1.97
CA ALA A 91 -3.73 -21.13 -3.27
C ALA A 91 -4.23 -19.84 -3.94
N VAL A 92 -4.84 -18.93 -3.16
CA VAL A 92 -5.29 -17.63 -3.67
C VAL A 92 -4.11 -16.81 -4.19
N ALA A 93 -3.01 -16.73 -3.44
CA ALA A 93 -1.80 -15.99 -3.83
C ALA A 93 -1.17 -16.55 -5.12
N GLU A 94 -1.18 -17.88 -5.31
CA GLU A 94 -0.61 -18.55 -6.48
C GLU A 94 -1.54 -18.49 -7.69
N ASN A 95 -2.81 -18.92 -7.55
CA ASN A 95 -3.75 -19.09 -8.65
C ASN A 95 -4.17 -17.75 -9.27
N TYR A 96 -4.23 -16.69 -8.46
CA TYR A 96 -4.71 -15.37 -8.87
C TYR A 96 -3.60 -14.30 -8.90
N GLY A 97 -2.35 -14.69 -9.05
CA GLY A 97 -1.21 -13.75 -9.10
C GLY A 97 -1.49 -12.55 -10.02
N GLY A 98 -1.09 -11.35 -9.56
CA GLY A 98 -1.36 -10.07 -10.25
C GLY A 98 -2.70 -9.40 -9.89
N THR A 99 -3.57 -10.03 -9.06
CA THR A 99 -4.77 -9.41 -8.50
C THR A 99 -4.48 -8.75 -7.15
N ASP A 100 -5.31 -7.79 -6.74
CA ASP A 100 -5.19 -7.16 -5.43
C ASP A 100 -5.54 -8.16 -4.31
N ALA A 101 -6.49 -9.06 -4.56
CA ALA A 101 -6.83 -10.15 -3.64
C ALA A 101 -5.66 -11.11 -3.41
N ALA A 102 -4.90 -11.47 -4.47
CA ALA A 102 -3.70 -12.31 -4.33
C ALA A 102 -2.59 -11.59 -3.54
N ASN A 103 -2.44 -10.28 -3.71
CA ASN A 103 -1.51 -9.49 -2.92
C ASN A 103 -1.89 -9.50 -1.43
N LEU A 104 -3.18 -9.31 -1.10
CA LEU A 104 -3.68 -9.44 0.27
C LEU A 104 -3.54 -10.87 0.81
N ALA A 105 -3.73 -11.88 -0.03
CA ALA A 105 -3.55 -13.28 0.38
C ALA A 105 -2.13 -13.57 0.85
N ARG A 106 -1.10 -12.95 0.24
CA ARG A 106 0.29 -13.03 0.74
C ARG A 106 0.43 -12.44 2.14
N ALA A 107 -0.13 -11.26 2.37
CA ALA A 107 -0.13 -10.65 3.70
C ALA A 107 -0.79 -11.56 4.75
N TYR A 108 -1.98 -12.08 4.44
CA TYR A 108 -2.67 -13.00 5.35
C TYR A 108 -1.94 -14.34 5.55
N ALA A 109 -1.28 -14.87 4.51
CA ALA A 109 -0.43 -16.06 4.65
C ALA A 109 0.71 -15.78 5.63
N GLY A 110 1.39 -14.65 5.50
CA GLY A 110 2.41 -14.21 6.45
C GLY A 110 1.88 -14.05 7.87
N LEU A 111 0.68 -13.47 8.04
CA LEU A 111 0.03 -13.34 9.34
C LEU A 111 -0.37 -14.72 9.93
N CYS A 112 -0.82 -15.67 9.11
CA CYS A 112 -1.06 -17.05 9.55
C CYS A 112 0.22 -17.68 10.08
N TYR A 113 1.32 -17.56 9.35
CA TYR A 113 2.62 -18.08 9.79
C TYR A 113 3.09 -17.41 11.09
N ALA A 114 2.94 -16.09 11.21
CA ALA A 114 3.28 -15.37 12.44
C ALA A 114 2.45 -15.83 13.64
N ASN A 115 1.14 -16.03 13.48
CA ASN A 115 0.27 -16.55 14.55
C ASN A 115 0.60 -18.00 14.94
N MET A 116 1.21 -18.77 14.05
CA MET A 116 1.72 -20.12 14.34
C MET A 116 3.19 -20.12 14.81
N ALA A 117 3.77 -18.95 15.10
CA ALA A 117 5.17 -18.75 15.48
C ALA A 117 6.20 -19.28 14.46
N LYS A 118 5.79 -19.40 13.19
CA LYS A 118 6.66 -19.75 12.05
C LYS A 118 7.24 -18.49 11.43
N TRP A 119 8.15 -17.86 12.16
CA TRP A 119 8.61 -16.50 11.88
C TRP A 119 9.37 -16.36 10.55
N LYS A 120 10.14 -17.36 10.14
CA LYS A 120 10.89 -17.33 8.87
C LYS A 120 9.96 -17.36 7.67
N GLU A 121 8.95 -18.22 7.71
CA GLU A 121 7.91 -18.27 6.69
C GLU A 121 7.07 -16.99 6.69
N ALA A 122 6.77 -16.43 7.87
CA ALA A 122 6.07 -15.16 8.00
C ALA A 122 6.85 -14.03 7.29
N VAL A 123 8.16 -13.92 7.50
CA VAL A 123 9.01 -12.95 6.80
C VAL A 123 8.88 -13.12 5.29
N THR A 124 9.02 -14.35 4.77
CA THR A 124 8.95 -14.61 3.32
C THR A 124 7.66 -14.08 2.69
N TYR A 125 6.51 -14.38 3.29
CA TYR A 125 5.22 -13.99 2.72
C TYR A 125 4.88 -12.51 2.96
N LEU A 126 5.33 -11.92 4.07
CA LEU A 126 5.13 -10.49 4.34
C LEU A 126 6.04 -9.61 3.47
N GLU A 127 7.26 -10.07 3.13
CA GLU A 127 8.14 -9.41 2.16
C GLU A 127 7.56 -9.43 0.75
N ASP A 128 6.85 -10.50 0.37
CA ASP A 128 6.23 -10.64 -0.97
C ASP A 128 4.94 -9.81 -1.13
N PHE A 129 4.47 -9.17 -0.07
CA PHE A 129 3.37 -8.22 -0.13
C PHE A 129 3.80 -6.91 -0.77
N SER A 130 3.10 -6.49 -1.80
CA SER A 130 3.31 -5.19 -2.45
C SER A 130 2.48 -4.11 -1.76
N ALA A 131 3.15 -3.22 -1.02
CA ALA A 131 2.49 -2.11 -0.34
C ALA A 131 1.79 -1.18 -1.33
N ARG A 132 0.66 -0.61 -0.91
CA ARG A 132 -0.14 0.38 -1.64
C ARG A 132 -0.08 1.72 -0.93
N GLU A 133 -0.60 2.75 -1.58
CA GLU A 133 -0.72 4.08 -1.00
C GLU A 133 -1.97 4.17 -0.12
N ASP A 134 -1.91 3.58 1.07
CA ASP A 134 -2.98 3.60 2.07
C ASP A 134 -2.39 3.83 3.47
N MET A 135 -3.23 4.33 4.39
CA MET A 135 -2.79 4.67 5.76
C MET A 135 -3.03 3.57 6.80
N MET A 136 -3.52 2.38 6.40
CA MET A 136 -3.89 1.33 7.35
C MET A 136 -3.33 -0.04 7.01
N ILE A 137 -3.62 -0.58 5.81
CA ILE A 137 -3.30 -1.97 5.45
C ILE A 137 -1.80 -2.13 5.22
N SER A 138 -1.22 -1.30 4.35
CA SER A 138 0.21 -1.38 4.03
C SER A 138 1.09 -1.09 5.24
N PRO A 139 0.81 -0.06 6.09
CA PRO A 139 1.52 0.11 7.35
C PRO A 139 1.36 -1.08 8.30
N ALA A 140 0.15 -1.67 8.42
CA ALA A 140 -0.08 -2.82 9.30
C ALA A 140 0.70 -4.05 8.86
N VAL A 141 0.73 -4.37 7.57
CA VAL A 141 1.53 -5.47 7.02
C VAL A 141 3.02 -5.21 7.21
N THR A 142 3.48 -3.97 7.01
CA THR A 142 4.88 -3.57 7.25
C THR A 142 5.24 -3.70 8.74
N GLY A 143 4.34 -3.32 9.65
CA GLY A 143 4.51 -3.52 11.10
C GLY A 143 4.55 -5.01 11.48
N ALA A 144 3.73 -5.85 10.85
CA ALA A 144 3.77 -7.30 11.04
C ALA A 144 5.11 -7.90 10.54
N LEU A 145 5.64 -7.42 9.42
CA LEU A 145 6.95 -7.81 8.93
C LEU A 145 8.06 -7.42 9.92
N ALA A 146 7.99 -6.21 10.50
CA ALA A 146 8.93 -5.77 11.53
C ALA A 146 8.90 -6.70 12.75
N ASN A 147 7.70 -7.10 13.20
CA ASN A 147 7.55 -8.11 14.27
C ASN A 147 8.17 -9.45 13.89
N ALA A 148 7.98 -9.92 12.66
CA ALA A 148 8.57 -11.17 12.20
C ALA A 148 10.11 -11.10 12.19
N TYR A 149 10.70 -9.99 11.71
CA TYR A 149 12.15 -9.77 11.81
C TYR A 149 12.66 -9.77 13.26
N ALA A 150 11.95 -9.11 14.18
CA ALA A 150 12.33 -9.11 15.59
C ALA A 150 12.37 -10.54 16.16
N ASN A 151 11.40 -11.37 15.80
CA ASN A 151 11.31 -12.76 16.25
C ASN A 151 12.30 -13.72 15.55
N THR A 152 12.81 -13.35 14.36
CA THR A 152 13.93 -14.10 13.72
C THR A 152 15.31 -13.65 14.23
N GLY A 153 15.38 -12.58 15.04
CA GLY A 153 16.62 -12.02 15.56
C GLY A 153 17.24 -10.93 14.68
N ASP A 154 16.60 -10.55 13.58
CA ASP A 154 17.02 -9.48 12.68
C ASP A 154 16.64 -8.10 13.25
N ILE A 155 17.15 -7.77 14.45
CA ILE A 155 16.70 -6.63 15.24
C ILE A 155 16.87 -5.29 14.51
N ASP A 156 17.96 -5.08 13.79
CA ASP A 156 18.18 -3.81 13.05
C ASP A 156 17.20 -3.65 11.89
N LYS A 157 16.86 -4.74 11.19
CA LYS A 157 15.81 -4.73 10.19
C LYS A 157 14.43 -4.46 10.82
N ALA A 158 14.15 -5.06 11.98
CA ALA A 158 12.91 -4.83 12.69
C ALA A 158 12.74 -3.36 13.06
N ILE A 159 13.76 -2.72 13.64
CA ILE A 159 13.75 -1.30 14.00
C ILE A 159 13.47 -0.42 12.78
N SER A 160 14.23 -0.60 11.70
CA SER A 160 14.06 0.18 10.48
C SER A 160 12.70 -0.03 9.83
N THR A 161 12.18 -1.27 9.87
CA THR A 161 10.88 -1.62 9.29
C THR A 161 9.71 -1.06 10.12
N PHE A 162 9.82 -1.04 11.46
CA PHE A 162 8.84 -0.36 12.31
C PHE A 162 8.79 1.16 12.04
N LYS A 163 9.95 1.83 11.94
CA LYS A 163 9.99 3.25 11.56
C LYS A 163 9.32 3.47 10.21
N LYS A 164 9.64 2.65 9.21
CA LYS A 164 9.00 2.70 7.90
C LYS A 164 7.47 2.53 7.99
N ALA A 165 6.97 1.62 8.82
CA ALA A 165 5.54 1.43 9.02
C ALA A 165 4.86 2.68 9.60
N ALA A 166 5.52 3.37 10.54
CA ALA A 166 5.05 4.63 11.09
C ALA A 166 5.00 5.73 10.02
N ASP A 167 6.09 5.92 9.26
CA ASP A 167 6.17 6.90 8.18
C ASP A 167 5.10 6.65 7.10
N MET A 168 4.85 5.39 6.74
CA MET A 168 3.79 5.03 5.79
C MET A 168 2.40 5.40 6.31
N ALA A 169 2.11 5.14 7.59
CA ALA A 169 0.83 5.47 8.20
C ALA A 169 0.63 6.99 8.27
N ASP A 170 1.66 7.74 8.59
CA ASP A 170 1.64 9.20 8.69
C ASP A 170 1.47 9.86 7.32
N SER A 171 2.22 9.42 6.31
CA SER A 171 2.28 10.05 4.98
C SER A 171 0.93 10.16 4.27
N LYS A 172 -0.07 9.42 4.69
CA LYS A 172 -1.43 9.40 4.11
C LYS A 172 -2.49 9.87 5.11
N ALA A 173 -2.10 10.20 6.34
CA ALA A 173 -3.01 10.72 7.36
C ALA A 173 -3.16 12.25 7.22
N GLU A 174 -4.25 12.79 7.76
CA GLU A 174 -4.45 14.23 7.88
C GLU A 174 -3.34 14.83 8.75
N ASP A 175 -2.81 15.96 8.34
CA ASP A 175 -1.66 16.65 8.98
C ASP A 175 -0.41 15.76 9.13
N GLU A 176 -0.29 14.70 8.34
CA GLU A 176 0.79 13.72 8.42
C GLU A 176 0.98 13.12 9.81
N VAL A 177 -0.13 12.90 10.55
CA VAL A 177 -0.14 12.36 11.91
C VAL A 177 -1.16 11.24 12.06
N ASN A 178 -0.72 9.99 12.06
CA ASN A 178 -1.57 8.85 12.35
C ASN A 178 -1.50 8.47 13.84
N ASN A 179 -2.37 9.05 14.66
CA ASN A 179 -2.43 8.78 16.11
C ASN A 179 -2.79 7.32 16.47
N SER A 180 -3.29 6.52 15.51
CA SER A 180 -3.74 5.14 15.78
C SER A 180 -2.63 4.12 15.59
N LEU A 181 -1.79 4.26 14.57
CA LEU A 181 -0.81 3.24 14.18
C LEU A 181 0.63 3.67 14.47
N SER A 182 1.04 4.86 14.05
CA SER A 182 2.45 5.30 14.10
C SER A 182 3.07 5.25 15.49
N PRO A 183 2.39 5.69 16.58
CA PRO A 183 2.98 5.63 17.91
C PRO A 183 3.33 4.22 18.35
N SER A 184 2.49 3.24 18.02
CA SER A 184 2.71 1.84 18.41
C SER A 184 3.92 1.23 17.71
N TYR A 185 4.15 1.59 16.44
CA TYR A 185 5.32 1.13 15.69
C TYR A 185 6.59 1.82 16.20
N LEU A 186 6.56 3.13 16.45
CA LEU A 186 7.69 3.86 16.99
C LEU A 186 8.08 3.35 18.38
N ILE A 187 7.12 3.11 19.27
CA ILE A 187 7.38 2.51 20.58
C ILE A 187 8.00 1.12 20.44
N SER A 188 7.54 0.31 19.48
CA SER A 188 8.11 -1.02 19.21
C SER A 188 9.57 -0.91 18.75
N ALA A 189 9.88 0.04 17.86
CA ALA A 189 11.25 0.33 17.44
C ALA A 189 12.14 0.78 18.62
N ALA A 190 11.64 1.69 19.46
CA ALA A 190 12.37 2.18 20.62
C ALA A 190 12.65 1.07 21.65
N ARG A 191 11.70 0.19 21.91
CA ARG A 191 11.90 -0.98 22.80
C ARG A 191 12.97 -1.94 22.28
N LEU A 192 13.07 -2.12 20.96
CA LEU A 192 14.14 -2.92 20.36
C LEU A 192 15.51 -2.22 20.51
N LEU A 193 15.57 -0.88 20.37
CA LEU A 193 16.77 -0.10 20.65
C LEU A 193 17.20 -0.22 22.12
N GLU A 194 16.26 -0.19 23.07
CA GLU A 194 16.56 -0.45 24.47
C GLU A 194 17.19 -1.85 24.66
N SER A 195 16.66 -2.87 24.00
CA SER A 195 17.20 -4.24 24.09
C SER A 195 18.63 -4.34 23.57
N GLN A 196 19.03 -3.42 22.69
CA GLN A 196 20.41 -3.26 22.21
C GLN A 196 21.25 -2.31 23.07
N ASN A 197 20.73 -1.83 24.21
CA ASN A 197 21.37 -0.82 25.08
C ASN A 197 21.60 0.55 24.39
N LYS A 198 20.83 0.84 23.35
CA LYS A 198 20.85 2.13 22.61
C LYS A 198 19.85 3.11 23.24
N LYS A 199 20.01 3.39 24.55
CA LYS A 199 19.05 4.17 25.35
C LYS A 199 18.84 5.58 24.78
N SER A 200 19.89 6.25 24.28
CA SER A 200 19.77 7.61 23.72
C SER A 200 18.88 7.65 22.47
N GLU A 201 19.03 6.68 21.57
CA GLU A 201 18.20 6.60 20.35
C GLU A 201 16.75 6.26 20.71
N ALA A 202 16.53 5.38 21.70
CA ALA A 202 15.19 5.07 22.20
C ALA A 202 14.51 6.30 22.81
N LEU A 203 15.26 7.09 23.60
CA LEU A 203 14.76 8.33 24.23
C LEU A 203 14.28 9.35 23.18
N GLU A 204 15.02 9.53 22.09
CA GLU A 204 14.64 10.43 20.99
C GLU A 204 13.27 10.02 20.42
N ILE A 205 13.08 8.72 20.14
CA ILE A 205 11.82 8.22 19.61
C ILE A 205 10.67 8.39 20.62
N TYR A 206 10.88 8.12 21.90
CA TYR A 206 9.84 8.33 22.91
C TYR A 206 9.44 9.79 23.06
N LYS A 207 10.39 10.73 22.96
CA LYS A 207 10.10 12.16 22.93
C LYS A 207 9.31 12.54 21.68
N GLU A 208 9.67 12.03 20.52
CA GLU A 208 8.91 12.21 19.28
C GLU A 208 7.46 11.75 19.47
N VAL A 209 7.24 10.55 20.03
CA VAL A 209 5.89 10.04 20.30
C VAL A 209 5.13 10.98 21.23
N LYS A 210 5.77 11.49 22.30
CA LYS A 210 5.15 12.40 23.25
C LYS A 210 4.74 13.73 22.59
N GLU A 211 5.56 14.27 21.73
CA GLU A 211 5.38 15.59 21.13
C GLU A 211 4.42 15.56 19.93
N LYS A 212 4.57 14.56 19.05
CA LYS A 212 3.83 14.49 17.79
C LYS A 212 2.45 13.83 17.93
N TYR A 213 2.32 12.80 18.79
CA TYR A 213 1.11 11.97 18.86
C TYR A 213 0.34 12.15 20.16
N VAL A 214 0.09 13.40 20.54
CA VAL A 214 -0.55 13.79 21.80
C VAL A 214 -1.96 13.21 21.97
N ASN A 215 -2.66 12.93 20.87
CA ASN A 215 -4.01 12.35 20.84
C ASN A 215 -4.02 10.81 20.76
N SER A 216 -2.86 10.16 20.85
CA SER A 216 -2.77 8.71 20.81
C SER A 216 -3.04 8.08 22.17
N ALA A 217 -3.53 6.84 22.19
CA ALA A 217 -3.65 6.08 23.43
C ALA A 217 -2.28 5.87 24.12
N SER A 218 -1.20 5.81 23.33
CA SER A 218 0.15 5.63 23.82
C SER A 218 0.70 6.85 24.59
N SER A 219 0.15 8.03 24.38
CA SER A 219 0.59 9.27 25.04
C SER A 219 0.41 9.22 26.57
N GLN A 220 -0.54 8.42 27.05
CA GLN A 220 -0.83 8.30 28.50
C GLN A 220 0.30 7.63 29.30
N ASP A 221 1.04 6.72 28.68
CA ASP A 221 2.10 5.94 29.33
C ASP A 221 3.51 6.31 28.85
N ILE A 222 3.63 7.25 27.92
CA ILE A 222 4.92 7.56 27.28
C ILE A 222 5.97 8.06 28.25
N ASP A 223 5.57 8.80 29.30
CA ASP A 223 6.48 9.31 30.31
C ASP A 223 7.21 8.20 31.08
N LYS A 224 6.54 7.07 31.32
CA LYS A 224 7.17 5.88 31.94
C LYS A 224 8.31 5.31 31.10
N TYR A 225 8.15 5.34 29.75
CA TYR A 225 9.21 4.89 28.85
C TYR A 225 10.39 5.89 28.83
N ILE A 226 10.09 7.18 28.84
CA ILE A 226 11.11 8.24 28.89
C ILE A 226 11.94 8.14 30.18
N GLU A 227 11.29 8.05 31.35
CA GLU A 227 11.97 7.91 32.64
C GLU A 227 12.91 6.70 32.65
N ARG A 228 12.42 5.53 32.23
CA ARG A 228 13.18 4.27 32.22
C ARG A 228 14.49 4.34 31.43
N VAL A 229 14.54 5.11 30.35
CA VAL A 229 15.75 5.22 29.51
C VAL A 229 16.61 6.43 29.86
N SER A 230 16.13 7.33 30.72
CA SER A 230 16.84 8.53 31.18
C SER A 230 17.74 8.25 32.40
N GLU A 231 17.52 7.12 33.06
CA GLU A 231 18.36 6.58 34.13
C GLU A 231 19.60 5.85 33.55
#